data_9d3d7c3a6b078201d1bceb070b016908
#
_entry.id   9d3d7c3a6b078201d1bceb070b016908
#
_cell.length_a   1.000
_cell.length_b   1.000
_cell.length_c   1.000
_cell.angle_alpha   90.00
_cell.angle_beta   90.00
_cell.angle_gamma   90.00
#
_symmetry.space_group_name_H-M   'P 1'
#
loop_
_entity.id
_entity.type
_entity.pdbx_description
1 polymer ?
#
loop_
_entity_poly.entity_id
_entity_poly.type
_entity_poly.pdbx_seq_one_letter_code
_entity_poly.pdbx_strand_id
1 'polypeptide(L)'
;SVWRIKHKEELLNQCKDTLAEGWHKNLIDVVNKILLQKSNLNPSGLNFEIKNDFEVSYELEKSLIESVCIINKMSSKLCHCNIKKLTYDIVYMVRNVLKNAEWKTWDNLNDYLRNLAELAPSIFLNEVEKTISNLSQDSDDELFENSNHATGLLLALETIAWLPDYCARSICT
;
A
#
# COMPACT_ATOMS: atom_id res chain seq x y z
N SER A 1 -9.45 25.61 -0.20
CA SER A 1 -8.00 25.51 -0.43
C SER A 1 -7.44 24.35 0.35
N VAL A 2 -6.84 23.37 -0.36
CA VAL A 2 -6.22 22.21 0.29
C VAL A 2 -4.76 22.56 0.59
N TRP A 3 -4.38 22.52 1.86
CA TRP A 3 -3.00 22.72 2.28
C TRP A 3 -2.22 21.42 2.11
N ARG A 4 -1.13 21.45 1.32
CA ARG A 4 -0.21 20.33 1.15
C ARG A 4 1.17 20.69 1.65
N ILE A 5 1.79 19.80 2.41
CA ILE A 5 3.21 19.91 2.76
C ILE A 5 4.02 19.49 1.52
N LYS A 6 4.69 20.45 0.87
CA LYS A 6 5.45 20.23 -0.37
C LYS A 6 6.74 19.42 -0.17
N HIS A 7 7.41 19.58 0.96
CA HIS A 7 8.73 19.01 1.25
C HIS A 7 8.69 18.11 2.48
N LYS A 8 7.93 17.02 2.41
CA LYS A 8 7.75 16.08 3.53
C LYS A 8 9.06 15.49 4.03
N GLU A 9 9.97 15.13 3.13
CA GLU A 9 11.28 14.56 3.47
C GLU A 9 12.15 15.55 4.23
N GLU A 10 12.16 16.81 3.78
CA GLU A 10 12.92 17.88 4.43
C GLU A 10 12.37 18.18 5.82
N LEU A 11 11.04 18.28 5.96
CA LEU A 11 10.39 18.46 7.25
C LEU A 11 10.71 17.30 8.20
N LEU A 12 10.62 16.06 7.75
CA LEU A 12 10.94 14.89 8.55
C LEU A 12 12.42 14.90 8.98
N ASN A 13 13.32 15.30 8.09
CA ASN A 13 14.73 15.43 8.40
C ASN A 13 15.03 16.51 9.45
N GLN A 14 14.27 17.61 9.44
CA GLN A 14 14.37 18.65 10.48
C GLN A 14 13.83 18.20 11.83
N CYS A 15 12.76 17.37 11.82
CA CYS A 15 12.10 16.91 13.04
C CYS A 15 12.68 15.57 13.59
N LYS A 16 13.62 14.93 12.90
CA LYS A 16 14.10 13.57 13.21
C LYS A 16 14.56 13.35 14.65
N ASP A 17 15.16 14.38 15.27
CA ASP A 17 15.72 14.32 16.62
C ASP A 17 14.65 14.61 17.70
N THR A 18 13.47 15.11 17.32
CA THR A 18 12.37 15.48 18.22
C THR A 18 11.25 14.45 18.24
N LEU A 19 11.28 13.48 17.33
CA LEU A 19 10.25 12.46 17.24
C LEU A 19 10.34 11.47 18.41
N ALA A 20 9.24 11.29 19.13
CA ALA A 20 9.18 10.33 20.22
C ALA A 20 9.33 8.89 19.74
N GLU A 21 9.88 8.01 20.60
CA GLU A 21 10.00 6.58 20.26
C GLU A 21 8.62 5.98 19.94
N GLY A 22 8.55 5.21 18.84
CA GLY A 22 7.32 4.51 18.44
C GLY A 22 6.24 5.36 17.77
N TRP A 23 6.47 6.66 17.51
CA TRP A 23 5.50 7.54 16.84
C TRP A 23 5.01 6.98 15.48
N HIS A 24 5.89 6.29 14.74
CA HIS A 24 5.60 5.69 13.44
C HIS A 24 4.53 4.59 13.51
N LYS A 25 4.41 3.91 14.66
CA LYS A 25 3.43 2.85 14.84
C LYS A 25 2.00 3.36 14.69
N ASN A 26 1.68 4.50 15.32
CA ASN A 26 0.34 5.09 15.22
C ASN A 26 0.00 5.45 13.77
N LEU A 27 0.97 5.97 13.00
CA LEU A 27 0.76 6.27 11.60
C LEU A 27 0.51 5.00 10.79
N ILE A 28 1.31 3.95 10.99
CA ILE A 28 1.14 2.66 10.29
C ILE A 28 -0.21 2.02 10.64
N ASP A 29 -0.62 2.08 11.91
CA ASP A 29 -1.91 1.55 12.37
C ASP A 29 -3.10 2.29 11.71
N VAL A 30 -3.01 3.61 11.56
CA VAL A 30 -4.03 4.43 10.86
C VAL A 30 -4.07 4.05 9.38
N VAL A 31 -2.92 4.00 8.71
CA VAL A 31 -2.84 3.61 7.28
C VAL A 31 -3.36 2.20 7.07
N ASN A 32 -3.02 1.25 7.94
CA ASN A 32 -3.53 -0.12 7.88
C ASN A 32 -5.07 -0.16 7.94
N LYS A 33 -5.68 0.60 8.83
CA LYS A 33 -7.16 0.69 8.95
C LYS A 33 -7.78 1.25 7.67
N ILE A 34 -7.22 2.34 7.13
CA ILE A 34 -7.70 2.96 5.90
C ILE A 34 -7.64 1.96 4.73
N LEU A 35 -6.50 1.30 4.54
CA LEU A 35 -6.31 0.33 3.45
C LEU A 35 -7.21 -0.89 3.59
N LEU A 36 -7.40 -1.42 4.81
CA LEU A 36 -8.33 -2.53 5.07
C LEU A 36 -9.78 -2.14 4.79
N GLN A 37 -10.18 -0.92 5.13
CA GLN A 37 -11.51 -0.43 4.80
C GLN A 37 -11.71 -0.36 3.28
N LYS A 38 -10.72 0.16 2.54
CA LYS A 38 -10.74 0.22 1.07
C LYS A 38 -10.77 -1.16 0.43
N SER A 39 -9.92 -2.08 0.87
CA SER A 39 -9.84 -3.45 0.33
C SER A 39 -11.17 -4.21 0.42
N ASN A 40 -11.99 -3.90 1.42
CA ASN A 40 -13.28 -4.57 1.69
C ASN A 40 -14.49 -3.84 1.12
N LEU A 41 -14.32 -2.74 0.36
CA LEU A 41 -15.44 -2.03 -0.25
C LEU A 41 -16.17 -2.93 -1.28
N ASN A 42 -17.48 -3.08 -1.11
CA ASN A 42 -18.35 -3.73 -2.08
C ASN A 42 -18.86 -2.69 -3.08
N PRO A 43 -18.50 -2.75 -4.38
CA PRO A 43 -19.03 -1.82 -5.38
C PRO A 43 -20.54 -1.98 -5.65
N SER A 44 -21.14 -3.09 -5.22
CA SER A 44 -22.56 -3.40 -5.45
C SER A 44 -23.56 -2.63 -4.58
N GLY A 45 -23.16 -1.50 -3.96
CA GLY A 45 -24.10 -0.51 -3.41
C GLY A 45 -25.04 -0.97 -2.29
N LEU A 46 -24.95 -2.22 -1.85
CA LEU A 46 -25.65 -2.69 -0.66
C LEU A 46 -24.80 -2.35 0.55
N ASN A 47 -24.82 -1.07 0.90
CA ASN A 47 -24.31 -0.55 2.16
C ASN A 47 -25.08 -1.19 3.31
N PHE A 48 -24.61 -2.32 3.82
CA PHE A 48 -24.79 -2.56 5.24
C PHE A 48 -24.02 -1.44 5.95
N GLU A 49 -24.76 -0.63 6.67
CA GLU A 49 -24.27 0.49 7.50
C GLU A 49 -23.18 0.00 8.46
N ILE A 50 -21.96 -0.16 7.96
CA ILE A 50 -20.79 0.07 8.80
C ILE A 50 -20.79 1.57 8.96
N LYS A 51 -21.28 2.07 10.10
CA LYS A 51 -21.10 3.46 10.51
C LYS A 51 -19.62 3.75 10.37
N ASN A 52 -19.26 4.42 9.26
CA ASN A 52 -17.92 4.91 9.01
C ASN A 52 -17.70 6.08 9.97
N ASP A 53 -17.22 5.78 11.19
CA ASP A 53 -16.81 6.80 12.15
C ASP A 53 -15.57 7.60 11.67
N PHE A 54 -15.04 7.27 10.47
CA PHE A 54 -13.86 7.90 9.88
C PHE A 54 -14.01 8.09 8.37
N GLU A 55 -14.69 9.14 7.97
CA GLU A 55 -14.65 9.60 6.58
C GLU A 55 -13.37 10.43 6.37
N VAL A 56 -12.30 9.79 5.90
CA VAL A 56 -11.04 10.44 5.57
C VAL A 56 -11.10 10.89 4.10
N SER A 57 -10.72 12.14 3.81
CA SER A 57 -10.67 12.59 2.42
C SER A 57 -9.59 11.84 1.64
N TYR A 58 -9.85 11.56 0.35
CA TYR A 58 -8.89 10.89 -0.55
C TYR A 58 -7.48 11.52 -0.51
N GLU A 59 -7.39 12.83 -0.47
CA GLU A 59 -6.12 13.55 -0.41
C GLU A 59 -5.35 13.29 0.89
N LEU A 60 -6.06 13.15 2.01
CA LEU A 60 -5.44 12.83 3.28
C LEU A 60 -4.99 11.37 3.32
N GLU A 61 -5.82 10.43 2.84
CA GLU A 61 -5.45 9.01 2.71
C GLU A 61 -4.15 8.86 1.93
N LYS A 62 -4.10 9.44 0.72
CA LYS A 62 -2.92 9.42 -0.14
C LYS A 62 -1.69 10.01 0.55
N SER A 63 -1.87 11.15 1.22
CA SER A 63 -0.80 11.83 1.94
C SER A 63 -0.25 11.00 3.10
N LEU A 64 -1.10 10.26 3.82
CA LEU A 64 -0.68 9.38 4.92
C LEU A 64 0.13 8.19 4.40
N ILE A 65 -0.33 7.55 3.32
CA ILE A 65 0.37 6.40 2.71
C ILE A 65 1.73 6.84 2.15
N GLU A 66 1.79 7.96 1.42
CA GLU A 66 3.06 8.54 0.96
C GLU A 66 4.01 8.84 2.13
N SER A 67 3.49 9.28 3.27
CA SER A 67 4.31 9.55 4.46
C SER A 67 4.95 8.27 5.01
N VAL A 68 4.25 7.13 4.98
CA VAL A 68 4.84 5.83 5.35
C VAL A 68 5.98 5.45 4.40
N CYS A 69 5.83 5.68 3.08
CA CYS A 69 6.90 5.44 2.10
C CYS A 69 8.13 6.30 2.38
N ILE A 70 7.94 7.59 2.69
CA ILE A 70 9.04 8.51 3.03
C ILE A 70 9.75 8.06 4.30
N ILE A 71 9.01 7.69 5.35
CA ILE A 71 9.58 7.19 6.61
C ILE A 71 10.39 5.92 6.36
N ASN A 72 9.89 5.00 5.56
CA ASN A 72 10.60 3.77 5.20
C ASN A 72 11.94 4.10 4.51
N LYS A 73 11.95 4.99 3.51
CA LYS A 73 13.16 5.46 2.81
C LYS A 73 14.17 6.14 3.75
N MET A 74 13.67 6.91 4.70
CA MET A 74 14.50 7.69 5.62
C MET A 74 14.85 6.94 6.91
N SER A 75 14.40 5.72 7.09
CA SER A 75 14.48 4.96 8.34
C SER A 75 15.91 4.90 8.92
N SER A 76 16.93 4.78 8.07
CA SER A 76 18.34 4.77 8.48
C SER A 76 18.84 6.12 9.04
N LYS A 77 18.13 7.22 8.79
CA LYS A 77 18.48 8.58 9.22
C LYS A 77 17.72 9.03 10.48
N LEU A 78 16.74 8.23 10.94
CA LEU A 78 15.88 8.54 12.08
C LEU A 78 16.53 8.05 13.38
N CYS A 79 16.95 8.97 14.26
CA CYS A 79 17.74 8.67 15.46
C CYS A 79 17.03 7.76 16.48
N HIS A 80 15.72 7.88 16.62
CA HIS A 80 14.91 7.14 17.60
C HIS A 80 14.02 6.07 16.97
N CYS A 81 14.34 5.63 15.75
CA CYS A 81 13.57 4.62 15.04
C CYS A 81 14.28 3.26 15.10
N ASN A 82 13.61 2.27 15.69
CA ASN A 82 14.06 0.89 15.56
C ASN A 82 13.71 0.39 14.15
N ILE A 83 14.70 0.41 13.24
CA ILE A 83 14.53 0.07 11.82
C ILE A 83 13.94 -1.32 11.66
N LYS A 84 14.38 -2.31 12.43
CA LYS A 84 13.85 -3.69 12.35
C LYS A 84 12.36 -3.74 12.69
N LYS A 85 11.96 -3.00 13.72
CA LYS A 85 10.55 -2.91 14.13
C LYS A 85 9.72 -2.17 13.10
N LEU A 86 10.20 -1.04 12.59
CA LEU A 86 9.54 -0.29 11.51
C LEU A 86 9.31 -1.17 10.28
N THR A 87 10.36 -1.84 9.81
CA THR A 87 10.27 -2.75 8.66
C THR A 87 9.26 -3.88 8.92
N TYR A 88 9.30 -4.46 10.12
CA TYR A 88 8.35 -5.51 10.51
C TYR A 88 6.89 -4.99 10.47
N ASP A 89 6.64 -3.82 11.06
CA ASP A 89 5.29 -3.23 11.12
C ASP A 89 4.77 -2.89 9.72
N ILE A 90 5.62 -2.38 8.83
CA ILE A 90 5.30 -2.11 7.42
C ILE A 90 4.99 -3.41 6.66
N VAL A 91 5.85 -4.41 6.75
CA VAL A 91 5.65 -5.72 6.09
C VAL A 91 4.37 -6.39 6.60
N TYR A 92 4.11 -6.31 7.90
CA TYR A 92 2.88 -6.82 8.50
C TYR A 92 1.64 -6.11 7.97
N MET A 93 1.67 -4.78 7.87
CA MET A 93 0.59 -3.96 7.30
C MET A 93 0.29 -4.38 5.86
N VAL A 94 1.31 -4.42 4.98
CA VAL A 94 1.12 -4.80 3.56
C VAL A 94 0.57 -6.21 3.44
N ARG A 95 1.12 -7.16 4.21
CA ARG A 95 0.62 -8.55 4.24
C ARG A 95 -0.84 -8.62 4.69
N ASN A 96 -1.21 -7.86 5.72
CA ASN A 96 -2.55 -7.86 6.26
C ASN A 96 -3.59 -7.33 5.26
N VAL A 97 -3.22 -6.27 4.52
CA VAL A 97 -4.06 -5.65 3.50
C VAL A 97 -4.26 -6.54 2.27
N LEU A 98 -3.20 -7.22 1.83
CA LEU A 98 -3.20 -8.05 0.62
C LEU A 98 -3.48 -9.54 0.87
N LYS A 99 -3.65 -9.94 2.14
CA LYS A 99 -3.92 -11.34 2.48
C LYS A 99 -5.22 -11.83 1.81
N ASN A 100 -5.07 -12.89 0.99
CA ASN A 100 -6.19 -13.46 0.22
C ASN A 100 -6.87 -12.41 -0.68
N ALA A 101 -6.10 -11.48 -1.24
CA ALA A 101 -6.61 -10.48 -2.15
C ALA A 101 -7.18 -11.15 -3.41
N GLU A 102 -8.47 -10.94 -3.64
CA GLU A 102 -9.14 -11.27 -4.89
C GLU A 102 -8.97 -10.10 -5.88
N TRP A 103 -9.33 -10.30 -7.14
CA TRP A 103 -9.24 -9.27 -8.18
C TRP A 103 -9.89 -7.95 -7.76
N LYS A 104 -11.05 -8.04 -7.14
CA LYS A 104 -11.78 -6.89 -6.59
C LYS A 104 -10.99 -6.09 -5.53
N THR A 105 -10.21 -6.77 -4.71
CA THR A 105 -9.34 -6.11 -3.73
C THR A 105 -8.25 -5.29 -4.42
N TRP A 106 -7.66 -5.85 -5.49
CA TRP A 106 -6.66 -5.15 -6.31
C TRP A 106 -7.24 -3.90 -6.96
N ASP A 107 -8.47 -4.00 -7.47
CA ASP A 107 -9.19 -2.88 -8.05
C ASP A 107 -9.48 -1.77 -7.04
N ASN A 108 -10.03 -2.12 -5.89
CA ASN A 108 -10.31 -1.18 -4.80
C ASN A 108 -9.05 -0.45 -4.29
N LEU A 109 -7.88 -1.08 -4.40
CA LEU A 109 -6.58 -0.55 -3.97
C LEU A 109 -5.77 0.05 -5.12
N ASN A 110 -6.32 0.17 -6.33
CA ASN A 110 -5.61 0.56 -7.55
C ASN A 110 -4.70 1.79 -7.37
N ASP A 111 -5.19 2.83 -6.72
CA ASP A 111 -4.45 4.08 -6.47
C ASP A 111 -3.28 3.94 -5.49
N TYR A 112 -3.23 2.87 -4.72
CA TYR A 112 -2.27 2.63 -3.64
C TYR A 112 -1.30 1.48 -3.93
N LEU A 113 -1.54 0.69 -4.99
CA LEU A 113 -0.75 -0.52 -5.30
C LEU A 113 0.73 -0.20 -5.48
N ARG A 114 1.06 0.92 -6.13
CA ARG A 114 2.45 1.36 -6.30
C ARG A 114 3.14 1.60 -4.96
N ASN A 115 2.46 2.21 -4.00
CA ASN A 115 3.00 2.47 -2.67
C ASN A 115 3.19 1.16 -1.89
N LEU A 116 2.23 0.23 -1.98
CA LEU A 116 2.31 -1.08 -1.34
C LEU A 116 3.46 -1.92 -1.92
N ALA A 117 3.64 -1.89 -3.24
CA ALA A 117 4.73 -2.54 -3.94
C ALA A 117 6.10 -2.00 -3.51
N GLU A 118 6.25 -0.68 -3.35
CA GLU A 118 7.48 -0.04 -2.86
C GLU A 118 7.78 -0.39 -1.39
N LEU A 119 6.76 -0.47 -0.55
CA LEU A 119 6.90 -0.74 0.89
C LEU A 119 7.33 -2.19 1.19
N ALA A 120 6.80 -3.18 0.48
CA ALA A 120 7.11 -4.59 0.71
C ALA A 120 7.07 -5.42 -0.61
N PRO A 121 8.08 -5.25 -1.50
CA PRO A 121 8.08 -5.84 -2.84
C PRO A 121 7.88 -7.36 -2.86
N SER A 122 8.56 -8.09 -1.97
CA SER A 122 8.45 -9.56 -1.91
C SER A 122 7.06 -10.04 -1.50
N ILE A 123 6.43 -9.35 -0.55
CA ILE A 123 5.06 -9.69 -0.12
C ILE A 123 4.07 -9.38 -1.24
N PHE A 124 4.23 -8.20 -1.85
CA PHE A 124 3.38 -7.77 -2.96
C PHE A 124 3.41 -8.80 -4.11
N LEU A 125 4.59 -9.16 -4.60
CA LEU A 125 4.73 -10.16 -5.67
C LEU A 125 4.15 -11.52 -5.28
N ASN A 126 4.37 -11.99 -4.04
CA ASN A 126 3.81 -13.25 -3.58
C ASN A 126 2.27 -13.27 -3.65
N GLU A 127 1.62 -12.19 -3.27
CA GLU A 127 0.15 -12.13 -3.31
C GLU A 127 -0.37 -11.95 -4.74
N VAL A 128 0.32 -11.20 -5.62
CA VAL A 128 0.00 -11.12 -7.04
C VAL A 128 0.08 -12.48 -7.71
N GLU A 129 1.20 -13.20 -7.54
CA GLU A 129 1.38 -14.55 -8.11
C GLU A 129 0.30 -15.53 -7.66
N LYS A 130 -0.10 -15.49 -6.38
CA LYS A 130 -1.21 -16.30 -5.88
C LYS A 130 -2.53 -15.95 -6.55
N THR A 131 -2.83 -14.65 -6.69
CA THR A 131 -4.07 -14.20 -7.33
C THR A 131 -4.12 -14.68 -8.78
N ILE A 132 -3.05 -14.51 -9.54
CA ILE A 132 -2.96 -14.97 -10.94
C ILE A 132 -3.09 -16.49 -11.04
N SER A 133 -2.44 -17.22 -10.13
CA SER A 133 -2.53 -18.70 -10.12
C SER A 133 -3.95 -19.21 -9.83
N ASN A 134 -4.70 -18.49 -9.00
CA ASN A 134 -6.08 -18.82 -8.72
C ASN A 134 -7.00 -18.52 -9.92
N LEU A 135 -6.76 -17.41 -10.65
CA LEU A 135 -7.53 -17.05 -11.85
C LEU A 135 -7.37 -18.06 -12.99
N SER A 136 -6.19 -18.64 -13.14
CA SER A 136 -5.93 -19.65 -14.20
C SER A 136 -6.70 -20.95 -13.98
N GLN A 137 -7.31 -21.16 -12.81
CA GLN A 137 -8.13 -22.35 -12.51
C GLN A 137 -9.63 -22.11 -12.76
N ASP A 138 -10.09 -20.86 -12.70
CA ASP A 138 -11.47 -20.46 -12.94
C ASP A 138 -11.55 -19.76 -14.31
N SER A 139 -11.99 -20.51 -15.33
CA SER A 139 -11.98 -20.10 -16.75
C SER A 139 -13.08 -19.09 -17.13
N ASP A 140 -13.21 -17.99 -16.39
CA ASP A 140 -14.12 -16.91 -16.74
C ASP A 140 -13.38 -15.77 -17.44
N ASP A 141 -13.54 -15.69 -18.77
CA ASP A 141 -12.95 -14.71 -19.70
C ASP A 141 -13.35 -13.22 -19.42
N GLU A 142 -14.21 -12.95 -18.44
CA GLU A 142 -14.71 -11.59 -18.13
C GLU A 142 -13.69 -10.67 -17.45
N LEU A 143 -12.54 -11.19 -17.00
CA LEU A 143 -11.61 -10.45 -16.14
C LEU A 143 -10.76 -9.41 -16.88
N PHE A 144 -10.60 -9.53 -18.20
CA PHE A 144 -9.75 -8.63 -18.99
C PHE A 144 -10.51 -7.57 -19.79
N GLU A 145 -11.84 -7.57 -19.79
CA GLU A 145 -12.62 -6.58 -20.56
C GLU A 145 -12.56 -5.15 -20.00
N ASN A 146 -12.21 -4.97 -18.72
CA ASN A 146 -12.06 -3.64 -18.11
C ASN A 146 -10.58 -3.24 -17.98
N SER A 147 -9.97 -2.79 -19.06
CA SER A 147 -8.55 -2.39 -19.16
C SER A 147 -8.07 -1.32 -18.16
N ASN A 148 -8.99 -0.60 -17.50
CA ASN A 148 -8.62 0.43 -16.52
C ASN A 148 -8.16 -0.16 -15.18
N HIS A 149 -8.57 -1.37 -14.84
CA HIS A 149 -8.28 -2.01 -13.56
C HIS A 149 -6.83 -2.54 -13.45
N ALA A 150 -6.24 -2.92 -14.57
CA ALA A 150 -4.87 -3.44 -14.60
C ALA A 150 -3.79 -2.34 -14.49
N THR A 151 -4.13 -1.07 -14.72
CA THR A 151 -3.14 0.01 -14.82
C THR A 151 -2.36 0.20 -13.53
N GLY A 152 -3.02 0.23 -12.38
CA GLY A 152 -2.33 0.37 -11.08
C GLY A 152 -1.43 -0.80 -10.75
N LEU A 153 -1.85 -2.02 -11.09
CA LEU A 153 -1.03 -3.23 -10.91
C LEU A 153 0.21 -3.21 -11.80
N LEU A 154 0.07 -2.83 -13.08
CA LEU A 154 1.19 -2.72 -14.01
C LEU A 154 2.19 -1.66 -13.55
N LEU A 155 1.73 -0.48 -13.09
CA LEU A 155 2.60 0.57 -12.55
C LEU A 155 3.31 0.12 -11.26
N ALA A 156 2.65 -0.70 -10.43
CA ALA A 156 3.25 -1.27 -9.24
C ALA A 156 4.34 -2.28 -9.59
N LEU A 157 4.09 -3.18 -10.55
CA LEU A 157 5.08 -4.14 -11.06
C LEU A 157 6.26 -3.44 -11.73
N GLU A 158 6.02 -2.39 -12.52
CA GLU A 158 7.08 -1.55 -13.08
C GLU A 158 7.98 -0.97 -11.98
N THR A 159 7.38 -0.46 -10.90
CA THR A 159 8.15 0.10 -9.76
C THR A 159 9.09 -0.94 -9.15
N ILE A 160 8.64 -2.20 -9.03
CA ILE A 160 9.44 -3.31 -8.50
C ILE A 160 10.51 -3.77 -9.49
N ALA A 161 10.21 -3.73 -10.81
CA ALA A 161 11.14 -4.14 -11.87
C ALA A 161 12.45 -3.36 -11.87
N TRP A 162 12.44 -2.12 -11.37
CA TRP A 162 13.67 -1.33 -11.21
C TRP A 162 14.55 -1.75 -10.00
N LEU A 163 14.06 -2.65 -9.14
CA LEU A 163 14.83 -3.19 -8.02
C LEU A 163 15.59 -4.44 -8.51
N PRO A 164 16.94 -4.48 -8.46
CA PRO A 164 17.75 -5.57 -9.03
C PRO A 164 17.32 -6.98 -8.56
N ASP A 165 16.98 -7.10 -7.27
CA ASP A 165 16.62 -8.38 -6.64
C ASP A 165 15.24 -8.90 -7.10
N TYR A 166 14.40 -8.06 -7.72
CA TYR A 166 13.03 -8.38 -8.08
C TYR A 166 12.75 -8.26 -9.58
N CYS A 167 13.70 -7.73 -10.37
CA CYS A 167 13.52 -7.43 -11.80
C CYS A 167 12.99 -8.63 -12.58
N ALA A 168 13.69 -9.77 -12.51
CA ALA A 168 13.30 -10.97 -13.24
C ALA A 168 11.92 -11.49 -12.84
N ARG A 169 11.61 -11.45 -11.53
CA ARG A 169 10.36 -11.94 -10.99
C ARG A 169 9.17 -11.07 -11.38
N SER A 170 9.30 -9.75 -11.33
CA SER A 170 8.23 -8.81 -11.66
C SER A 170 7.88 -8.79 -13.15
N ILE A 171 8.81 -9.19 -14.02
CA ILE A 171 8.56 -9.30 -15.47
C ILE A 171 7.86 -10.63 -15.81
N CYS A 172 8.09 -11.69 -15.03
CA CYS A 172 7.50 -13.01 -15.25
C CYS A 172 6.13 -13.19 -14.57
N THR A 173 5.71 -12.26 -13.70
CA THR A 173 4.38 -12.24 -13.07
C THR A 173 3.34 -11.60 -13.98
#